data_9e78a069cb85b12dd0c6289e9dd4d899
#
_entry.id   9e78a069cb85b12dd0c6289e9dd4d899
#
_cell.length_a   1.000
_cell.length_b   1.000
_cell.length_c   1.000
_cell.angle_alpha   90.00
_cell.angle_beta   90.00
_cell.angle_gamma   90.00
#
_symmetry.space_group_name_H-M   'P 1'
#
loop_
_entity.id
_entity.type
_entity.pdbx_description
1 polymer ?
#
loop_
_entity_poly.entity_id
_entity_poly.type
_entity_poly.pdbx_seq_one_letter_code
_entity_poly.pdbx_strand_id
1 'polypeptide(L)'
;MTNSTRVRRSVVALIALATAAAACGGSGEEGEDSGGGTAAVSGEPGAVGVGDPYYPEIGNGGYDVEHYSVSLSYDPARPDIVGETGITATASHDLSQFNLDLVALVVDSVEVDGEVAEWSRVDDEVVVTPDSSIGADRTFKTVVEYSGTPTPLEDDLSPVGLGWNRLEDGSTFVLSEPDGARTWFPSNDHPSDKATYDFAVTVPGDLEVAANGRLESNDSDTEGTRIWRWSMDEPMATYLAAVSMGGYEIEEAAGPAGVEIRNFFPPDIAETASYDFARTGEMLAYFTEIFGAYPFEEYGALVVPTALFSALENQTMSLFGEDFVSGDRTSEPVIAHELAHQWFGDNVTPEVWSDIWLNEGFATYAEFLWFDHDDPAFDLDATMVGLTSLELGPIGDPGPDDLFSQAVYIRGALTVHALRLTIGDEAFFDLLKRWNDVYAYSNATTADLIEMAEEISGLELAELFDAWLDAPEFPPLPTPDSGT
;
A
#
# COMPACT_ATOMS: atom_id res chain seq x y z
N MET A 1 30.32 11.26 -32.75
CA MET A 1 29.82 12.39 -33.52
C MET A 1 28.42 12.03 -34.01
N THR A 2 27.39 12.36 -33.25
CA THR A 2 25.99 12.48 -33.73
C THR A 2 25.27 13.37 -32.71
N ASN A 3 24.84 14.54 -33.20
CA ASN A 3 24.10 15.55 -32.46
C ASN A 3 22.69 15.05 -32.12
N SER A 4 22.30 15.16 -30.87
CA SER A 4 20.91 15.07 -30.43
C SER A 4 20.42 16.47 -30.06
N THR A 5 19.41 16.92 -30.80
CA THR A 5 18.83 18.26 -30.73
C THR A 5 17.68 18.21 -29.68
N ARG A 6 17.88 18.88 -28.56
CA ARG A 6 16.81 19.12 -27.56
C ARG A 6 15.80 20.13 -28.08
N VAL A 7 14.56 19.73 -28.20
CA VAL A 7 13.41 20.62 -28.45
C VAL A 7 12.87 21.14 -27.12
N ARG A 8 13.05 22.43 -26.89
CA ARG A 8 12.40 23.14 -25.77
C ARG A 8 10.96 23.47 -26.16
N ARG A 9 9.98 22.99 -25.43
CA ARG A 9 8.60 23.46 -25.49
C ARG A 9 8.41 24.56 -24.46
N SER A 10 8.02 25.75 -24.95
CA SER A 10 7.68 26.92 -24.14
C SER A 10 6.18 26.84 -23.79
N VAL A 11 5.88 26.85 -22.51
CA VAL A 11 4.51 27.00 -22.00
C VAL A 11 4.18 28.50 -21.95
N VAL A 12 3.12 28.90 -22.63
CA VAL A 12 2.55 30.24 -22.60
C VAL A 12 1.38 30.20 -21.63
N ALA A 13 1.52 30.84 -20.49
CA ALA A 13 0.42 31.05 -19.53
C ALA A 13 -0.49 32.17 -20.03
N LEU A 14 -1.77 31.89 -20.19
CA LEU A 14 -2.81 32.90 -20.45
C LEU A 14 -3.50 33.23 -19.12
N ILE A 15 -3.31 34.46 -18.64
CA ILE A 15 -4.03 35.01 -17.52
C ILE A 15 -5.32 35.64 -18.06
N ALA A 16 -6.49 35.16 -17.66
CA ALA A 16 -7.77 35.77 -17.94
C ALA A 16 -8.22 36.63 -16.73
N LEU A 17 -8.28 37.93 -16.93
CA LEU A 17 -8.81 38.90 -15.98
C LEU A 17 -10.34 38.93 -16.12
N ALA A 18 -11.10 38.63 -15.08
CA ALA A 18 -12.53 38.85 -15.02
C ALA A 18 -12.83 40.18 -14.34
N THR A 19 -13.44 41.09 -15.08
CA THR A 19 -13.94 42.40 -14.58
C THR A 19 -15.39 42.27 -14.13
N ALA A 20 -15.64 42.60 -12.87
CA ALA A 20 -17.00 42.77 -12.33
C ALA A 20 -17.66 44.05 -12.84
N ALA A 21 -18.90 43.97 -13.32
CA ALA A 21 -19.77 45.09 -13.57
C ALA A 21 -21.08 44.91 -12.80
N ALA A 22 -21.31 45.80 -11.83
CA ALA A 22 -22.57 45.93 -11.14
C ALA A 22 -23.53 46.81 -11.97
N ALA A 23 -24.79 46.40 -12.09
CA ALA A 23 -25.88 47.31 -12.48
C ALA A 23 -27.17 46.91 -11.78
N CYS A 24 -27.78 47.91 -11.14
CA CYS A 24 -29.04 47.87 -10.42
C CYS A 24 -30.27 47.87 -11.33
N GLY A 25 -31.35 47.24 -10.84
CA GLY A 25 -32.69 47.79 -10.85
C GLY A 25 -33.67 47.31 -11.91
N GLY A 26 -34.81 46.79 -11.44
CA GLY A 26 -36.04 46.68 -12.22
C GLY A 26 -36.99 45.60 -11.69
N SER A 27 -38.02 46.06 -10.96
CA SER A 27 -39.19 45.29 -10.50
C SER A 27 -40.13 44.90 -11.64
N GLY A 28 -40.72 43.69 -11.60
CA GLY A 28 -41.77 43.25 -12.52
C GLY A 28 -42.25 41.81 -12.25
N GLU A 29 -43.39 41.77 -11.65
CA GLU A 29 -44.47 40.77 -11.58
C GLU A 29 -44.36 39.33 -12.09
N GLU A 30 -44.91 38.49 -11.25
CA GLU A 30 -45.45 37.16 -11.23
C GLU A 30 -45.71 36.47 -12.58
N GLY A 31 -45.18 35.28 -12.72
CA GLY A 31 -45.59 34.23 -13.64
C GLY A 31 -45.21 32.87 -13.08
N GLU A 32 -46.19 32.14 -12.54
CA GLU A 32 -46.03 30.73 -12.17
C GLU A 32 -45.78 29.92 -13.45
N ASP A 33 -44.56 29.47 -13.63
CA ASP A 33 -44.24 28.41 -14.57
C ASP A 33 -43.73 27.18 -13.79
N SER A 34 -44.56 26.16 -13.75
CA SER A 34 -44.22 24.88 -13.17
C SER A 34 -43.32 24.11 -14.15
N GLY A 35 -42.09 24.52 -14.25
CA GLY A 35 -41.00 23.76 -14.85
C GLY A 35 -40.34 22.90 -13.79
N GLY A 36 -40.40 21.57 -13.95
CA GLY A 36 -39.60 20.65 -13.14
C GLY A 36 -38.11 20.95 -13.31
N GLY A 37 -37.60 21.84 -12.48
CA GLY A 37 -36.16 22.04 -12.33
C GLY A 37 -35.61 20.88 -11.54
N THR A 38 -34.71 20.11 -12.11
CA THR A 38 -33.75 19.32 -11.38
C THR A 38 -33.15 20.27 -10.32
N ALA A 39 -33.34 19.96 -9.03
CA ALA A 39 -32.71 20.70 -7.96
C ALA A 39 -31.21 20.68 -8.23
N ALA A 40 -30.58 21.84 -8.30
CA ALA A 40 -29.15 21.93 -8.45
C ALA A 40 -28.53 21.16 -7.29
N VAL A 41 -27.65 20.20 -7.58
CA VAL A 41 -26.84 19.47 -6.59
C VAL A 41 -26.09 20.54 -5.80
N SER A 42 -26.45 20.71 -4.52
CA SER A 42 -25.76 21.67 -3.64
C SER A 42 -24.63 20.93 -2.95
N GLY A 43 -23.41 21.34 -3.14
CA GLY A 43 -22.21 20.71 -2.59
C GLY A 43 -20.99 21.11 -3.40
N GLU A 44 -19.83 20.78 -2.90
CA GLU A 44 -18.56 20.97 -3.59
C GLU A 44 -18.10 19.62 -4.19
N PRO A 45 -17.38 19.59 -5.31
CA PRO A 45 -16.77 18.37 -5.80
C PRO A 45 -15.63 17.95 -4.88
N GLY A 46 -15.41 16.64 -4.75
CA GLY A 46 -14.19 16.08 -4.15
C GLY A 46 -12.93 16.51 -4.92
N ALA A 47 -11.84 16.63 -4.22
CA ALA A 47 -10.58 17.01 -4.85
C ALA A 47 -10.03 15.84 -5.68
N VAL A 48 -9.40 16.16 -6.79
CA VAL A 48 -8.54 15.23 -7.54
C VAL A 48 -7.20 15.19 -6.81
N GLY A 49 -6.87 14.04 -6.25
CA GLY A 49 -5.69 13.84 -5.41
C GLY A 49 -5.90 14.25 -3.94
N VAL A 50 -5.16 13.60 -3.06
CA VAL A 50 -5.14 13.88 -1.61
C VAL A 50 -4.09 14.93 -1.23
N GLY A 51 -3.28 15.38 -2.18
CA GLY A 51 -2.26 16.41 -1.98
C GLY A 51 -0.87 15.86 -1.67
N ASP A 52 -0.62 14.59 -1.94
CA ASP A 52 0.72 14.00 -1.85
C ASP A 52 1.69 14.75 -2.79
N PRO A 53 2.90 15.13 -2.31
CA PRO A 53 3.84 15.89 -3.12
C PRO A 53 4.45 15.10 -4.28
N TYR A 54 4.49 13.76 -4.20
CA TYR A 54 5.06 12.89 -5.22
C TYR A 54 4.01 12.39 -6.21
N TYR A 55 2.82 12.12 -5.71
CA TYR A 55 1.70 11.59 -6.48
C TYR A 55 0.46 12.50 -6.35
N PRO A 56 0.52 13.75 -6.90
CA PRO A 56 -0.52 14.77 -6.66
C PRO A 56 -1.88 14.44 -7.27
N GLU A 57 -1.94 13.46 -8.19
CA GLU A 57 -3.14 13.03 -8.90
C GLU A 57 -3.57 11.60 -8.49
N ILE A 58 -2.96 11.02 -7.45
CA ILE A 58 -3.28 9.68 -6.93
C ILE A 58 -3.99 9.81 -5.60
N GLY A 59 -5.01 8.96 -5.41
CA GLY A 59 -5.98 9.12 -4.34
C GLY A 59 -6.89 10.30 -4.58
N ASN A 60 -7.97 10.40 -3.83
CA ASN A 60 -9.02 11.37 -4.05
C ASN A 60 -9.54 11.95 -2.74
N GLY A 61 -9.77 13.26 -2.71
CA GLY A 61 -10.34 13.93 -1.55
C GLY A 61 -11.87 14.05 -1.59
N GLY A 62 -12.43 14.35 -0.44
CA GLY A 62 -13.87 14.56 -0.28
C GLY A 62 -14.61 13.41 0.41
N TYR A 63 -13.97 12.29 0.61
CA TYR A 63 -14.48 11.11 1.32
C TYR A 63 -13.34 10.31 1.93
N ASP A 64 -13.68 9.40 2.81
CA ASP A 64 -12.83 8.44 3.49
C ASP A 64 -13.46 7.05 3.32
N VAL A 65 -12.72 6.07 2.83
CA VAL A 65 -13.25 4.74 2.55
C VAL A 65 -13.17 3.86 3.79
N GLU A 66 -14.28 3.28 4.17
CA GLU A 66 -14.38 2.37 5.32
C GLU A 66 -14.24 0.90 4.90
N HIS A 67 -14.73 0.55 3.68
CA HIS A 67 -14.78 -0.84 3.26
C HIS A 67 -14.84 -0.99 1.74
N TYR A 68 -14.10 -1.98 1.22
CA TYR A 68 -14.18 -2.48 -0.16
C TYR A 68 -14.74 -3.89 -0.19
N SER A 69 -15.74 -4.14 -1.06
CA SER A 69 -16.20 -5.48 -1.45
C SER A 69 -15.81 -5.74 -2.90
N VAL A 70 -14.74 -6.48 -3.14
CA VAL A 70 -14.20 -6.73 -4.48
C VAL A 70 -14.61 -8.10 -4.97
N SER A 71 -15.45 -8.16 -5.99
CA SER A 71 -15.86 -9.40 -6.67
C SER A 71 -15.21 -9.48 -8.04
N LEU A 72 -14.47 -10.56 -8.29
CA LEU A 72 -13.77 -10.79 -9.56
C LEU A 72 -14.16 -12.13 -10.18
N SER A 73 -14.26 -12.16 -11.51
CA SER A 73 -14.35 -13.38 -12.29
C SER A 73 -13.23 -13.44 -13.31
N TYR A 74 -12.45 -14.52 -13.28
CA TYR A 74 -11.29 -14.71 -14.14
C TYR A 74 -11.25 -16.10 -14.75
N ASP A 75 -10.89 -16.17 -16.03
CA ASP A 75 -10.67 -17.39 -16.79
C ASP A 75 -9.27 -17.33 -17.43
N PRO A 76 -8.30 -18.18 -17.07
CA PRO A 76 -6.93 -18.12 -17.58
C PRO A 76 -6.84 -18.31 -19.10
N ALA A 77 -7.89 -18.82 -19.75
CA ALA A 77 -7.97 -18.91 -21.22
C ALA A 77 -8.16 -17.52 -21.88
N ARG A 78 -8.47 -16.47 -21.11
CA ARG A 78 -8.70 -15.09 -21.58
C ARG A 78 -7.95 -14.10 -20.69
N PRO A 79 -7.49 -12.97 -21.26
CA PRO A 79 -6.81 -11.96 -20.45
C PRO A 79 -7.77 -11.06 -19.65
N ASP A 80 -9.08 -11.09 -20.00
CA ASP A 80 -10.06 -10.16 -19.44
C ASP A 80 -10.55 -10.61 -18.07
N ILE A 81 -10.84 -9.65 -17.22
CA ILE A 81 -11.59 -9.83 -15.97
C ILE A 81 -12.97 -9.21 -16.09
N VAL A 82 -13.89 -9.67 -15.25
CA VAL A 82 -15.15 -9.00 -14.96
C VAL A 82 -15.18 -8.75 -13.46
N GLY A 83 -15.38 -7.50 -13.06
CA GLY A 83 -15.34 -7.08 -11.68
C GLY A 83 -16.57 -6.28 -11.27
N GLU A 84 -16.90 -6.36 -9.98
CA GLU A 84 -17.80 -5.48 -9.26
C GLU A 84 -17.10 -5.06 -7.97
N THR A 85 -16.96 -3.76 -7.75
CA THR A 85 -16.43 -3.24 -6.48
C THR A 85 -17.50 -2.41 -5.78
N GLY A 86 -17.87 -2.84 -4.58
CA GLY A 86 -18.68 -2.06 -3.66
C GLY A 86 -17.77 -1.28 -2.73
N ILE A 87 -17.95 0.05 -2.64
CA ILE A 87 -17.15 0.98 -1.85
C ILE A 87 -18.07 1.63 -0.84
N THR A 88 -17.82 1.43 0.45
CA THR A 88 -18.51 2.13 1.53
C THR A 88 -17.59 3.24 2.03
N ALA A 89 -18.05 4.49 1.97
CA ALA A 89 -17.24 5.64 2.33
C ALA A 89 -18.06 6.69 3.09
N THR A 90 -17.39 7.55 3.85
CA THR A 90 -17.99 8.68 4.55
C THR A 90 -17.54 9.99 3.91
N ALA A 91 -18.50 10.85 3.52
CA ALA A 91 -18.22 12.14 2.92
C ALA A 91 -17.65 13.12 3.94
N SER A 92 -16.54 13.79 3.62
CA SER A 92 -15.89 14.77 4.52
C SER A 92 -16.54 16.17 4.47
N HIS A 93 -17.35 16.45 3.43
CA HIS A 93 -18.13 17.68 3.25
C HIS A 93 -19.38 17.37 2.41
N ASP A 94 -20.25 18.36 2.19
CA ASP A 94 -21.38 18.21 1.25
C ASP A 94 -20.82 17.98 -0.16
N LEU A 95 -20.86 16.70 -0.63
CA LEU A 95 -20.15 16.22 -1.79
C LEU A 95 -21.09 16.18 -3.01
N SER A 96 -20.79 16.95 -4.04
CA SER A 96 -21.58 16.98 -5.27
C SER A 96 -21.07 16.04 -6.35
N GLN A 97 -19.80 15.66 -6.28
CA GLN A 97 -19.08 14.80 -7.21
C GLN A 97 -17.86 14.22 -6.51
N PHE A 98 -17.43 13.02 -6.86
CA PHE A 98 -16.20 12.41 -6.35
C PHE A 98 -15.55 11.58 -7.45
N ASN A 99 -14.28 11.21 -7.24
CA ASN A 99 -13.51 10.45 -8.20
C ASN A 99 -13.09 9.11 -7.60
N LEU A 100 -12.74 8.17 -8.46
CA LEU A 100 -12.13 6.88 -8.14
C LEU A 100 -11.00 6.63 -9.14
N ASP A 101 -9.85 6.21 -8.64
CA ASP A 101 -8.71 5.80 -9.47
C ASP A 101 -9.02 4.46 -10.16
N LEU A 102 -8.88 4.38 -11.47
CA LEU A 102 -9.03 3.16 -12.25
C LEU A 102 -8.34 3.27 -13.61
N VAL A 103 -7.38 2.41 -13.89
CA VAL A 103 -6.62 2.41 -15.14
C VAL A 103 -7.20 1.41 -16.14
N ALA A 104 -7.30 1.80 -17.41
CA ALA A 104 -7.56 0.96 -18.60
C ALA A 104 -8.86 0.14 -18.62
N LEU A 105 -9.41 -0.28 -17.47
CA LEU A 105 -10.64 -1.06 -17.40
C LEU A 105 -11.86 -0.22 -17.83
N VAL A 106 -12.83 -0.86 -18.47
CA VAL A 106 -14.07 -0.24 -18.91
C VAL A 106 -15.07 -0.29 -17.76
N VAL A 107 -15.59 0.87 -17.37
CA VAL A 107 -16.71 0.95 -16.43
C VAL A 107 -18.00 0.65 -17.20
N ASP A 108 -18.76 -0.31 -16.72
CA ASP A 108 -20.02 -0.74 -17.31
C ASP A 108 -21.22 -0.01 -16.67
N SER A 109 -21.19 0.17 -15.33
CA SER A 109 -22.20 0.93 -14.58
C SER A 109 -21.63 1.47 -13.26
N VAL A 110 -22.24 2.55 -12.76
CA VAL A 110 -22.01 3.11 -11.42
C VAL A 110 -23.35 3.36 -10.74
N GLU A 111 -23.48 2.87 -9.49
CA GLU A 111 -24.60 3.16 -8.62
C GLU A 111 -24.11 3.82 -7.33
N VAL A 112 -24.85 4.80 -6.83
CA VAL A 112 -24.62 5.41 -5.51
C VAL A 112 -25.88 5.23 -4.68
N ASP A 113 -25.76 4.58 -3.53
CA ASP A 113 -26.89 4.22 -2.64
C ASP A 113 -28.02 3.44 -3.34
N GLY A 114 -27.69 2.65 -4.36
CA GLY A 114 -28.61 1.84 -5.17
C GLY A 114 -29.35 2.61 -6.27
N GLU A 115 -28.99 3.85 -6.51
CA GLU A 115 -29.50 4.64 -7.63
C GLU A 115 -28.38 4.81 -8.68
N VAL A 116 -28.76 4.68 -9.97
CA VAL A 116 -27.80 4.83 -11.08
C VAL A 116 -27.24 6.27 -11.08
N ALA A 117 -25.92 6.39 -11.02
CA ALA A 117 -25.23 7.67 -11.05
C ALA A 117 -24.73 8.03 -12.46
N GLU A 118 -24.64 9.32 -12.76
CA GLU A 118 -23.90 9.78 -13.92
C GLU A 118 -22.40 9.65 -13.64
N TRP A 119 -21.64 9.20 -14.64
CA TRP A 119 -20.19 9.11 -14.54
C TRP A 119 -19.50 9.47 -15.86
N SER A 120 -18.25 9.86 -15.75
CA SER A 120 -17.38 10.11 -16.91
C SER A 120 -15.95 9.69 -16.56
N ARG A 121 -15.14 9.45 -17.59
CA ARG A 121 -13.72 9.17 -17.41
C ARG A 121 -12.91 10.38 -17.82
N VAL A 122 -11.97 10.78 -16.97
CA VAL A 122 -10.99 11.82 -17.22
C VAL A 122 -9.62 11.22 -16.92
N ASP A 123 -8.83 10.94 -17.93
CA ASP A 123 -7.58 10.19 -17.83
C ASP A 123 -7.78 8.84 -17.07
N ASP A 124 -7.14 8.64 -15.95
CA ASP A 124 -7.28 7.44 -15.11
C ASP A 124 -8.33 7.57 -14.00
N GLU A 125 -9.11 8.66 -14.01
CA GLU A 125 -10.17 8.93 -13.04
C GLU A 125 -11.55 8.54 -13.53
N VAL A 126 -12.33 7.87 -12.69
CA VAL A 126 -13.77 7.69 -12.83
C VAL A 126 -14.47 8.76 -12.01
N VAL A 127 -14.94 9.80 -12.69
CA VAL A 127 -15.64 10.95 -12.07
C VAL A 127 -17.10 10.61 -11.90
N VAL A 128 -17.59 10.47 -10.66
CA VAL A 128 -18.95 10.06 -10.33
C VAL A 128 -19.77 11.26 -9.86
N THR A 129 -20.94 11.43 -10.47
CA THR A 129 -21.90 12.48 -10.09
C THR A 129 -23.19 11.81 -9.59
N PRO A 130 -23.44 11.75 -8.29
CA PRO A 130 -24.65 11.18 -7.71
C PRO A 130 -25.88 12.03 -8.07
N ASP A 131 -27.05 11.42 -8.08
CA ASP A 131 -28.31 12.09 -8.45
C ASP A 131 -28.67 13.26 -7.50
N SER A 132 -28.17 13.20 -6.26
CA SER A 132 -28.21 14.27 -5.27
C SER A 132 -26.93 14.34 -4.47
N SER A 133 -26.56 15.54 -3.96
CA SER A 133 -25.37 15.67 -3.10
C SER A 133 -25.43 14.78 -1.89
N ILE A 134 -24.28 14.23 -1.53
CA ILE A 134 -24.04 13.45 -0.31
C ILE A 134 -23.68 14.45 0.79
N GLY A 135 -24.45 14.47 1.90
CA GLY A 135 -24.18 15.41 2.98
C GLY A 135 -22.90 15.06 3.76
N ALA A 136 -22.24 16.07 4.33
CA ALA A 136 -21.09 15.88 5.20
C ALA A 136 -21.36 14.87 6.32
N ASP A 137 -20.36 14.08 6.69
CA ASP A 137 -20.42 13.02 7.71
C ASP A 137 -21.43 11.89 7.40
N ARG A 138 -21.93 11.82 6.16
CA ARG A 138 -22.83 10.77 5.73
C ARG A 138 -22.05 9.62 5.09
N THR A 139 -22.27 8.41 5.61
CA THR A 139 -21.80 7.18 4.95
C THR A 139 -22.68 6.90 3.73
N PHE A 140 -22.05 6.56 2.60
CA PHE A 140 -22.70 6.20 1.34
C PHE A 140 -22.04 4.97 0.73
N LYS A 141 -22.74 4.30 -0.17
CA LYS A 141 -22.22 3.13 -0.88
C LYS A 141 -22.18 3.40 -2.37
N THR A 142 -21.03 3.20 -2.99
CA THR A 142 -20.86 3.18 -4.45
C THR A 142 -20.68 1.73 -4.90
N VAL A 143 -21.30 1.33 -5.99
CA VAL A 143 -21.07 0.06 -6.68
C VAL A 143 -20.62 0.37 -8.09
N VAL A 144 -19.48 -0.15 -8.49
CA VAL A 144 -18.93 -0.02 -9.84
C VAL A 144 -18.83 -1.39 -10.47
N GLU A 145 -19.53 -1.60 -11.58
CA GLU A 145 -19.32 -2.76 -12.45
C GLU A 145 -18.32 -2.40 -13.55
N TYR A 146 -17.34 -3.27 -13.77
CA TYR A 146 -16.29 -3.02 -14.75
C TYR A 146 -15.79 -4.30 -15.40
N SER A 147 -15.16 -4.15 -16.56
CA SER A 147 -14.62 -5.28 -17.31
C SER A 147 -13.46 -4.87 -18.21
N GLY A 148 -12.70 -5.85 -18.67
CA GLY A 148 -11.61 -5.65 -19.62
C GLY A 148 -10.33 -6.36 -19.27
N THR A 149 -9.27 -6.06 -20.02
CA THR A 149 -7.93 -6.59 -19.77
C THR A 149 -7.16 -5.60 -18.88
N PRO A 150 -6.85 -5.96 -17.62
CA PRO A 150 -6.00 -5.14 -16.80
C PRO A 150 -4.64 -4.93 -17.46
N THR A 151 -4.09 -3.74 -17.32
CA THR A 151 -2.81 -3.37 -17.92
C THR A 151 -1.89 -2.85 -16.82
N PRO A 152 -0.78 -3.54 -16.53
CA PRO A 152 0.19 -3.05 -15.56
C PRO A 152 0.74 -1.69 -15.99
N LEU A 153 1.10 -0.87 -15.01
CA LEU A 153 1.83 0.38 -15.24
C LEU A 153 3.30 0.05 -15.55
N GLU A 154 3.91 0.83 -16.45
CA GLU A 154 5.35 0.69 -16.73
C GLU A 154 6.16 1.16 -15.52
N ASP A 155 7.10 0.32 -15.08
CA ASP A 155 8.03 0.62 -13.99
C ASP A 155 9.46 0.23 -14.42
N ASP A 156 10.40 1.16 -14.27
CA ASP A 156 11.79 0.94 -14.64
C ASP A 156 12.57 0.07 -13.61
N LEU A 157 12.02 -0.11 -12.41
CA LEU A 157 12.64 -0.87 -11.31
C LEU A 157 12.20 -2.34 -11.29
N SER A 158 11.07 -2.66 -11.91
CA SER A 158 10.51 -4.03 -11.94
C SER A 158 10.61 -4.65 -13.33
N PRO A 159 10.99 -5.94 -13.46
CA PRO A 159 10.94 -6.67 -14.72
C PRO A 159 9.51 -6.92 -15.20
N VAL A 160 8.54 -6.74 -14.34
CA VAL A 160 7.09 -6.79 -14.57
C VAL A 160 6.52 -5.39 -14.28
N GLY A 161 5.35 -5.07 -14.77
CA GLY A 161 4.74 -3.77 -14.46
C GLY A 161 4.09 -3.75 -13.08
N LEU A 162 3.74 -2.55 -12.60
CA LEU A 162 2.99 -2.39 -11.34
C LEU A 162 1.51 -2.72 -11.54
N GLY A 163 0.90 -3.29 -10.51
CA GLY A 163 -0.49 -3.71 -10.49
C GLY A 163 -0.69 -5.13 -10.99
N TRP A 164 -1.74 -5.34 -11.77
CA TRP A 164 -2.13 -6.68 -12.25
C TRP A 164 -1.19 -7.23 -13.30
N ASN A 165 -0.56 -8.33 -13.01
CA ASN A 165 0.30 -9.08 -13.91
C ASN A 165 -0.32 -10.43 -14.29
N ARG A 166 -0.19 -10.82 -15.56
CA ARG A 166 -0.63 -12.11 -16.07
C ARG A 166 0.53 -12.84 -16.75
N LEU A 167 0.79 -14.07 -16.34
CA LEU A 167 1.85 -14.92 -16.88
C LEU A 167 1.38 -15.69 -18.14
N GLU A 168 2.32 -16.31 -18.85
CA GLU A 168 2.03 -17.05 -20.09
C GLU A 168 1.11 -18.26 -19.88
N ASP A 169 1.17 -18.90 -18.71
CA ASP A 169 0.31 -20.03 -18.33
C ASP A 169 -1.10 -19.60 -17.89
N GLY A 170 -1.34 -18.31 -17.78
CA GLY A 170 -2.59 -17.72 -17.36
C GLY A 170 -2.70 -17.52 -15.84
N SER A 171 -1.69 -17.84 -15.05
CA SER A 171 -1.66 -17.40 -13.66
C SER A 171 -1.49 -15.89 -13.54
N THR A 172 -1.92 -15.32 -12.43
CA THR A 172 -1.91 -13.88 -12.20
C THR A 172 -1.40 -13.56 -10.80
N PHE A 173 -0.88 -12.34 -10.64
CA PHE A 173 -0.56 -11.75 -9.35
C PHE A 173 -0.63 -10.22 -9.46
N VAL A 174 -0.62 -9.54 -8.33
CA VAL A 174 -0.55 -8.08 -8.28
C VAL A 174 0.71 -7.62 -7.55
N LEU A 175 1.35 -6.57 -8.06
CA LEU A 175 2.50 -5.88 -7.48
C LEU A 175 2.12 -4.39 -7.46
N SER A 176 1.59 -3.89 -6.34
CA SER A 176 0.81 -2.65 -6.36
C SER A 176 1.49 -1.43 -5.73
N GLU A 177 2.64 -1.55 -5.12
CA GLU A 177 3.35 -0.39 -4.58
C GLU A 177 4.08 0.40 -5.67
N PRO A 178 3.88 1.73 -5.75
CA PRO A 178 3.10 2.57 -4.84
C PRO A 178 1.63 2.77 -5.23
N ASP A 179 1.20 2.55 -6.51
CA ASP A 179 -0.12 2.98 -7.02
C ASP A 179 -0.74 1.98 -8.03
N GLY A 180 -0.42 0.71 -7.91
CA GLY A 180 -0.86 -0.33 -8.84
C GLY A 180 -2.25 -0.90 -8.56
N ALA A 181 -2.88 -0.62 -7.42
CA ALA A 181 -4.21 -1.16 -7.10
C ALA A 181 -5.27 -0.70 -8.09
N ARG A 182 -5.22 0.52 -8.55
CA ARG A 182 -6.07 1.10 -9.59
C ARG A 182 -6.02 0.41 -10.95
N THR A 183 -5.10 -0.55 -11.16
CA THR A 183 -5.04 -1.33 -12.42
C THR A 183 -6.04 -2.47 -12.46
N TRP A 184 -6.65 -2.88 -11.32
CA TRP A 184 -7.49 -4.06 -11.28
C TRP A 184 -8.82 -3.88 -10.52
N PHE A 185 -8.97 -2.82 -9.69
CA PHE A 185 -10.27 -2.42 -9.13
C PHE A 185 -10.33 -0.92 -8.92
N PRO A 186 -11.51 -0.28 -8.98
CA PRO A 186 -11.67 1.13 -8.68
C PRO A 186 -11.46 1.37 -7.18
N SER A 187 -10.58 2.33 -6.85
CA SER A 187 -10.14 2.59 -5.48
C SER A 187 -9.90 4.08 -5.21
N ASN A 188 -9.65 4.42 -3.98
CA ASN A 188 -8.96 5.62 -3.55
C ASN A 188 -7.50 5.21 -3.32
N ASP A 189 -6.65 5.26 -4.38
CA ASP A 189 -5.37 4.56 -4.43
C ASP A 189 -4.24 5.36 -3.78
N HIS A 190 -4.35 5.58 -2.45
CA HIS A 190 -3.33 6.27 -1.67
C HIS A 190 -3.18 5.64 -0.28
N PRO A 191 -1.96 5.55 0.29
CA PRO A 191 -1.73 4.92 1.59
C PRO A 191 -2.45 5.58 2.76
N SER A 192 -2.83 6.86 2.64
CA SER A 192 -3.55 7.58 3.69
C SER A 192 -5.00 7.16 3.87
N ASP A 193 -5.60 6.43 2.92
CA ASP A 193 -6.98 5.95 2.99
C ASP A 193 -7.01 4.41 3.16
N LYS A 194 -7.02 3.98 4.42
CA LYS A 194 -7.03 2.56 4.80
C LYS A 194 -8.46 2.09 5.03
N ALA A 195 -8.79 0.92 4.49
CA ALA A 195 -10.12 0.34 4.57
C ALA A 195 -10.06 -1.17 4.90
N THR A 196 -11.19 -1.76 5.30
CA THR A 196 -11.37 -3.21 5.36
C THR A 196 -11.76 -3.78 4.01
N TYR A 197 -11.51 -5.08 3.76
CA TYR A 197 -11.78 -5.71 2.46
C TYR A 197 -12.48 -7.05 2.57
N ASP A 198 -13.46 -7.26 1.66
CA ASP A 198 -13.97 -8.58 1.30
C ASP A 198 -13.62 -8.88 -0.16
N PHE A 199 -13.01 -10.05 -0.41
CA PHE A 199 -12.74 -10.52 -1.77
C PHE A 199 -13.61 -11.73 -2.09
N ALA A 200 -14.24 -11.73 -3.28
CA ALA A 200 -14.98 -12.86 -3.82
C ALA A 200 -14.47 -13.18 -5.23
N VAL A 201 -13.59 -14.16 -5.36
CA VAL A 201 -12.90 -14.46 -6.62
C VAL A 201 -13.42 -15.75 -7.22
N THR A 202 -14.00 -15.67 -8.42
CA THR A 202 -14.53 -16.80 -9.18
C THR A 202 -13.55 -17.22 -10.25
N VAL A 203 -13.07 -18.47 -10.16
CA VAL A 203 -12.10 -19.07 -11.09
C VAL A 203 -12.52 -20.47 -11.52
N PRO A 204 -11.94 -21.06 -12.60
CA PRO A 204 -12.04 -22.49 -12.85
C PRO A 204 -11.60 -23.33 -11.63
N GLY A 205 -12.28 -24.45 -11.40
CA GLY A 205 -12.13 -25.22 -10.16
C GLY A 205 -10.78 -25.91 -9.95
N ASP A 206 -9.86 -25.79 -10.89
CA ASP A 206 -8.48 -26.29 -10.82
C ASP A 206 -7.45 -25.21 -10.44
N LEU A 207 -7.91 -23.97 -10.20
CA LEU A 207 -7.06 -22.89 -9.72
C LEU A 207 -7.26 -22.64 -8.22
N GLU A 208 -6.18 -22.30 -7.57
CA GLU A 208 -6.16 -21.78 -6.21
C GLU A 208 -6.12 -20.23 -6.27
N VAL A 209 -6.67 -19.58 -5.24
CA VAL A 209 -6.66 -18.13 -5.10
C VAL A 209 -6.01 -17.75 -3.77
N ALA A 210 -4.99 -16.92 -3.82
CA ALA A 210 -4.42 -16.24 -2.65
C ALA A 210 -4.92 -14.80 -2.62
N ALA A 211 -5.30 -14.30 -1.44
CA ALA A 211 -5.63 -12.90 -1.19
C ALA A 211 -5.36 -12.55 0.28
N ASN A 212 -5.44 -11.26 0.63
CA ASN A 212 -5.22 -10.79 2.00
C ASN A 212 -6.25 -11.34 2.97
N GLY A 213 -5.84 -11.49 4.23
CA GLY A 213 -6.69 -11.81 5.35
C GLY A 213 -7.06 -13.29 5.44
N ARG A 214 -8.21 -13.56 6.05
CA ARG A 214 -8.67 -14.91 6.37
C ARG A 214 -9.50 -15.53 5.24
N LEU A 215 -9.18 -16.79 4.91
CA LEU A 215 -10.00 -17.58 3.99
C LEU A 215 -11.32 -17.98 4.67
N GLU A 216 -12.43 -17.40 4.22
CA GLU A 216 -13.77 -17.70 4.72
C GLU A 216 -14.38 -18.97 4.08
N SER A 217 -14.24 -19.11 2.77
CA SER A 217 -14.69 -20.30 2.05
C SER A 217 -14.08 -20.41 0.64
N ASN A 218 -14.12 -21.64 0.08
CA ASN A 218 -13.75 -21.93 -1.30
C ASN A 218 -14.76 -22.88 -1.96
N ASP A 219 -15.98 -22.42 -2.12
CA ASP A 219 -17.12 -23.22 -2.55
C ASP A 219 -17.10 -23.51 -4.05
N SER A 220 -17.22 -24.79 -4.43
CA SER A 220 -17.39 -25.19 -5.84
C SER A 220 -18.84 -25.11 -6.26
N ASP A 221 -19.10 -24.60 -7.46
CA ASP A 221 -20.42 -24.61 -8.06
C ASP A 221 -20.66 -25.86 -8.94
N THR A 222 -21.84 -25.94 -9.55
CA THR A 222 -22.22 -27.05 -10.42
C THR A 222 -21.70 -26.93 -11.85
N GLU A 223 -21.08 -25.80 -12.20
CA GLU A 223 -20.59 -25.50 -13.56
C GLU A 223 -19.08 -25.75 -13.69
N GLY A 224 -18.41 -26.12 -12.58
CA GLY A 224 -16.98 -26.43 -12.55
C GLY A 224 -16.12 -25.21 -12.21
N THR A 225 -16.72 -24.15 -11.70
CA THR A 225 -16.01 -23.00 -11.11
C THR A 225 -15.97 -23.12 -9.60
N ARG A 226 -15.07 -22.34 -8.99
CA ARG A 226 -14.94 -22.22 -7.54
C ARG A 226 -14.95 -20.75 -7.17
N ILE A 227 -15.62 -20.41 -6.07
CA ILE A 227 -15.64 -19.06 -5.52
C ILE A 227 -14.85 -19.08 -4.23
N TRP A 228 -13.75 -18.34 -4.22
CA TRP A 228 -12.93 -18.10 -3.04
C TRP A 228 -13.38 -16.82 -2.37
N ARG A 229 -13.59 -16.86 -1.04
CA ARG A 229 -13.97 -15.69 -0.24
C ARG A 229 -12.94 -15.48 0.84
N TRP A 230 -12.44 -14.25 0.87
CA TRP A 230 -11.45 -13.80 1.83
C TRP A 230 -11.97 -12.54 2.52
N SER A 231 -11.61 -12.35 3.79
CA SER A 231 -11.94 -11.15 4.57
C SER A 231 -10.68 -10.59 5.22
N MET A 232 -10.44 -9.30 5.04
CA MET A 232 -9.41 -8.53 5.72
C MET A 232 -10.13 -7.55 6.65
N ASP A 233 -10.24 -7.93 7.91
CA ASP A 233 -11.06 -7.22 8.91
C ASP A 233 -10.33 -5.99 9.48
N GLU A 234 -9.00 -5.93 9.39
CA GLU A 234 -8.19 -4.79 9.80
C GLU A 234 -7.97 -3.83 8.62
N PRO A 235 -8.01 -2.51 8.87
CA PRO A 235 -7.76 -1.51 7.83
C PRO A 235 -6.42 -1.68 7.12
N MET A 236 -6.44 -1.64 5.79
CA MET A 236 -5.32 -1.89 4.89
C MET A 236 -5.28 -0.82 3.81
N ALA A 237 -4.09 -0.30 3.50
CA ALA A 237 -3.88 0.58 2.37
C ALA A 237 -4.05 -0.17 1.03
N THR A 238 -4.47 0.53 -0.01
CA THR A 238 -4.76 -0.06 -1.32
C THR A 238 -3.57 -0.76 -1.97
N TYR A 239 -2.36 -0.21 -1.83
CA TYR A 239 -1.14 -0.79 -2.39
C TYR A 239 -0.80 -2.17 -1.81
N LEU A 240 -1.29 -2.48 -0.60
CA LEU A 240 -1.10 -3.77 0.07
C LEU A 240 -2.13 -4.82 -0.35
N ALA A 241 -3.19 -4.41 -1.09
CA ALA A 241 -4.22 -5.32 -1.53
C ALA A 241 -3.69 -6.31 -2.56
N ALA A 242 -3.83 -7.60 -2.25
CA ALA A 242 -3.28 -8.70 -3.05
C ALA A 242 -4.36 -9.65 -3.54
N VAL A 243 -4.21 -10.08 -4.78
CA VAL A 243 -4.92 -11.23 -5.33
C VAL A 243 -4.02 -11.96 -6.32
N SER A 244 -3.97 -13.28 -6.20
CA SER A 244 -3.26 -14.14 -7.14
C SER A 244 -4.07 -15.37 -7.45
N MET A 245 -4.06 -15.80 -8.71
CA MET A 245 -4.78 -16.97 -9.19
C MET A 245 -3.82 -17.86 -9.96
N GLY A 246 -3.65 -19.11 -9.51
CA GLY A 246 -2.69 -20.02 -10.13
C GLY A 246 -2.82 -21.44 -9.63
N GLY A 247 -1.97 -22.31 -10.15
CA GLY A 247 -1.84 -23.68 -9.64
C GLY A 247 -0.85 -23.71 -8.49
N TYR A 248 -1.31 -23.52 -7.26
CA TYR A 248 -0.45 -23.49 -6.07
C TYR A 248 -0.59 -24.76 -5.24
N GLU A 249 0.50 -25.19 -4.59
CA GLU A 249 0.45 -26.05 -3.41
C GLU A 249 0.32 -25.14 -2.18
N ILE A 250 -0.70 -25.38 -1.36
CA ILE A 250 -0.98 -24.60 -0.14
C ILE A 250 -0.35 -25.33 1.04
N GLU A 251 0.51 -24.62 1.78
CA GLU A 251 1.11 -25.12 3.02
C GLU A 251 0.53 -24.35 4.20
N GLU A 252 -0.03 -25.06 5.19
CA GLU A 252 -0.59 -24.46 6.39
C GLU A 252 0.22 -24.88 7.64
N ALA A 253 0.50 -23.91 8.51
CA ALA A 253 1.19 -24.11 9.77
C ALA A 253 0.58 -23.23 10.86
N ALA A 254 0.79 -23.63 12.12
CA ALA A 254 0.44 -22.80 13.26
C ALA A 254 1.63 -21.93 13.64
N GLY A 255 1.44 -20.62 13.62
CA GLY A 255 2.37 -19.63 14.14
C GLY A 255 2.23 -19.40 15.66
N PRO A 256 3.03 -18.47 16.23
CA PRO A 256 2.92 -18.08 17.62
C PRO A 256 1.61 -17.36 17.91
N ALA A 257 1.19 -17.37 19.17
CA ALA A 257 0.00 -16.67 19.68
C ALA A 257 -1.35 -17.00 18.97
N GLY A 258 -1.38 -18.01 18.11
CA GLY A 258 -2.58 -18.42 17.38
C GLY A 258 -2.66 -17.87 15.95
N VAL A 259 -1.64 -17.18 15.48
CA VAL A 259 -1.52 -16.74 14.08
C VAL A 259 -1.51 -17.97 13.18
N GLU A 260 -2.33 -17.98 12.13
CA GLU A 260 -2.28 -19.02 11.10
C GLU A 260 -1.26 -18.61 10.03
N ILE A 261 -0.35 -19.55 9.67
CA ILE A 261 0.59 -19.34 8.56
C ILE A 261 0.09 -20.13 7.36
N ARG A 262 -0.16 -19.45 6.23
CA ARG A 262 -0.63 -20.07 5.00
C ARG A 262 0.21 -19.61 3.81
N ASN A 263 1.02 -20.52 3.26
CA ASN A 263 1.88 -20.24 2.13
C ASN A 263 1.30 -20.84 0.83
N PHE A 264 1.55 -20.13 -0.28
CA PHE A 264 1.18 -20.54 -1.63
C PHE A 264 2.44 -20.69 -2.47
N PHE A 265 2.76 -21.93 -2.87
CA PHE A 265 3.98 -22.22 -3.60
C PHE A 265 3.70 -22.85 -4.96
N PRO A 266 4.41 -22.46 -6.03
CA PRO A 266 4.36 -23.18 -7.30
C PRO A 266 4.77 -24.63 -7.11
N PRO A 267 4.03 -25.63 -7.66
CA PRO A 267 4.29 -27.06 -7.38
C PRO A 267 5.70 -27.52 -7.68
N ASP A 268 6.32 -26.98 -8.73
CA ASP A 268 7.66 -27.38 -9.18
C ASP A 268 8.77 -27.00 -8.17
N ILE A 269 8.54 -26.03 -7.29
CA ILE A 269 9.49 -25.54 -6.29
C ILE A 269 8.97 -25.62 -4.85
N ALA A 270 7.78 -26.17 -4.63
CA ALA A 270 7.11 -26.17 -3.33
C ALA A 270 7.95 -26.79 -2.20
N GLU A 271 8.62 -27.95 -2.43
CA GLU A 271 9.50 -28.57 -1.43
C GLU A 271 10.68 -27.66 -1.06
N THR A 272 11.23 -26.95 -2.03
CA THR A 272 12.36 -26.02 -1.83
C THR A 272 11.89 -24.76 -1.09
N ALA A 273 10.76 -24.20 -1.50
CA ALA A 273 10.16 -23.04 -0.86
C ALA A 273 9.77 -23.33 0.60
N SER A 274 9.14 -24.49 0.86
CA SER A 274 8.83 -24.95 2.22
C SER A 274 10.06 -24.98 3.14
N TYR A 275 11.24 -25.38 2.60
CA TYR A 275 12.49 -25.36 3.36
C TYR A 275 12.98 -23.92 3.64
N ASP A 276 12.94 -23.03 2.64
CA ASP A 276 13.43 -21.66 2.78
C ASP A 276 12.54 -20.83 3.71
N PHE A 277 11.22 -21.01 3.65
CA PHE A 277 10.25 -20.31 4.48
C PHE A 277 9.97 -20.98 5.84
N ALA A 278 10.59 -22.11 6.16
CA ALA A 278 10.31 -22.89 7.37
C ALA A 278 10.51 -22.12 8.70
N ARG A 279 11.29 -21.02 8.69
CA ARG A 279 11.60 -20.25 9.89
C ARG A 279 10.70 -19.02 10.11
N THR A 280 9.72 -18.81 9.25
CA THR A 280 8.75 -17.70 9.37
C THR A 280 8.11 -17.64 10.76
N GLY A 281 7.71 -18.79 11.31
CA GLY A 281 7.13 -18.85 12.67
C GLY A 281 8.10 -18.46 13.79
N GLU A 282 9.43 -18.71 13.62
CA GLU A 282 10.46 -18.27 14.57
C GLU A 282 10.68 -16.76 14.49
N MET A 283 10.74 -16.19 13.27
CA MET A 283 10.84 -14.75 13.02
C MET A 283 9.62 -14.02 13.59
N LEU A 284 8.43 -14.53 13.32
CA LEU A 284 7.17 -13.98 13.84
C LEU A 284 7.15 -13.95 15.39
N ALA A 285 7.65 -15.00 16.05
CA ALA A 285 7.75 -15.05 17.50
C ALA A 285 8.75 -14.00 18.04
N TYR A 286 9.90 -13.87 17.39
CA TYR A 286 10.92 -12.89 17.77
C TYR A 286 10.44 -11.45 17.56
N PHE A 287 9.88 -11.14 16.40
CA PHE A 287 9.36 -9.79 16.14
C PHE A 287 8.18 -9.43 17.04
N THR A 288 7.32 -10.39 17.39
CA THR A 288 6.28 -10.18 18.40
C THR A 288 6.86 -9.80 19.76
N GLU A 289 8.01 -10.37 20.15
CA GLU A 289 8.68 -10.02 21.42
C GLU A 289 9.20 -8.58 21.39
N ILE A 290 9.80 -8.13 20.29
CA ILE A 290 10.50 -6.85 20.22
C ILE A 290 9.66 -5.70 19.65
N PHE A 291 8.69 -5.94 18.75
CA PHE A 291 7.85 -4.91 18.10
C PHE A 291 6.46 -4.79 18.74
N GLY A 292 6.05 -5.75 19.57
CA GLY A 292 4.69 -5.84 20.10
C GLY A 292 3.88 -6.97 19.47
N ALA A 293 2.62 -7.12 19.86
CA ALA A 293 1.76 -8.16 19.32
C ALA A 293 1.70 -8.08 17.80
N TYR A 294 1.71 -9.24 17.14
CA TYR A 294 1.43 -9.31 15.70
C TYR A 294 0.03 -8.75 15.44
N PRO A 295 -0.12 -7.80 14.52
CA PRO A 295 -1.36 -7.05 14.42
C PRO A 295 -2.52 -7.80 13.75
N PHE A 296 -2.25 -8.94 13.08
CA PHE A 296 -3.23 -9.66 12.27
C PHE A 296 -3.46 -11.09 12.77
N GLU A 297 -4.49 -11.77 12.24
CA GLU A 297 -4.79 -13.16 12.62
C GLU A 297 -4.02 -14.17 11.76
N GLU A 298 -3.61 -13.78 10.55
CA GLU A 298 -2.94 -14.65 9.57
C GLU A 298 -1.69 -14.00 9.02
N TYR A 299 -0.75 -14.83 8.56
CA TYR A 299 0.39 -14.43 7.75
C TYR A 299 0.71 -15.53 6.74
N GLY A 300 1.32 -15.19 5.62
CA GLY A 300 1.79 -16.16 4.66
C GLY A 300 2.71 -15.57 3.60
N ALA A 301 3.28 -16.45 2.81
CA ALA A 301 4.07 -16.12 1.64
C ALA A 301 3.36 -16.61 0.38
N LEU A 302 3.26 -15.73 -0.60
CA LEU A 302 2.88 -16.06 -1.96
C LEU A 302 4.14 -16.04 -2.82
N VAL A 303 4.57 -17.20 -3.33
CA VAL A 303 5.66 -17.26 -4.31
C VAL A 303 5.06 -17.41 -5.69
N VAL A 304 5.38 -16.50 -6.60
CA VAL A 304 4.89 -16.56 -7.99
C VAL A 304 5.94 -17.22 -8.93
N PRO A 305 5.52 -17.96 -9.98
CA PRO A 305 6.42 -18.71 -10.86
C PRO A 305 7.10 -17.79 -11.89
N THR A 306 7.67 -16.70 -11.43
CA THR A 306 8.46 -15.75 -12.22
C THR A 306 9.45 -15.00 -11.33
N ALA A 307 10.56 -14.56 -11.89
CA ALA A 307 11.52 -13.72 -11.18
C ALA A 307 10.99 -12.28 -11.07
N LEU A 308 10.99 -11.73 -9.87
CA LEU A 308 10.58 -10.36 -9.60
C LEU A 308 11.78 -9.46 -9.27
N PHE A 309 12.87 -10.01 -8.73
CA PHE A 309 14.03 -9.30 -8.17
C PHE A 309 13.69 -8.32 -7.02
N SER A 310 12.44 -8.31 -6.60
CA SER A 310 11.89 -7.60 -5.45
C SER A 310 10.87 -8.50 -4.75
N ALA A 311 10.54 -8.20 -3.52
CA ALA A 311 9.39 -8.76 -2.83
C ALA A 311 8.43 -7.62 -2.49
N LEU A 312 7.24 -7.92 -1.96
CA LEU A 312 6.27 -6.91 -1.52
C LEU A 312 5.52 -7.43 -0.30
N GLU A 313 5.39 -6.57 0.66
CA GLU A 313 4.85 -6.84 1.99
C GLU A 313 3.35 -7.03 2.05
N ASN A 314 2.63 -7.20 0.96
CA ASN A 314 1.15 -7.26 0.99
C ASN A 314 0.60 -7.74 2.34
N GLN A 315 -0.29 -6.96 2.94
CA GLN A 315 -0.77 -7.21 4.31
C GLN A 315 -1.27 -8.64 4.47
N THR A 316 -0.72 -9.39 5.41
CA THR A 316 -0.96 -10.81 5.70
C THR A 316 -0.49 -11.82 4.64
N MET A 317 0.03 -11.38 3.48
CA MET A 317 0.40 -12.24 2.35
C MET A 317 1.56 -11.66 1.56
N SER A 318 2.80 -11.71 2.09
CA SER A 318 3.96 -11.16 1.38
C SER A 318 4.24 -11.88 0.06
N LEU A 319 4.50 -11.11 -0.99
CA LEU A 319 4.75 -11.59 -2.35
C LEU A 319 6.24 -11.76 -2.62
N PHE A 320 6.61 -12.90 -3.19
CA PHE A 320 7.99 -13.21 -3.60
C PHE A 320 8.01 -13.76 -5.02
N GLY A 321 9.08 -13.45 -5.77
CA GLY A 321 9.38 -14.15 -7.01
C GLY A 321 10.04 -15.51 -6.76
N GLU A 322 10.00 -16.42 -7.75
CA GLU A 322 10.67 -17.72 -7.68
C GLU A 322 12.20 -17.61 -7.49
N ASP A 323 12.80 -16.47 -7.83
CA ASP A 323 14.23 -16.17 -7.66
C ASP A 323 14.64 -16.03 -6.18
N PHE A 324 13.69 -15.88 -5.25
CA PHE A 324 13.94 -15.95 -3.81
C PHE A 324 13.96 -17.38 -3.25
N VAL A 325 13.61 -18.39 -4.06
CA VAL A 325 13.62 -19.80 -3.64
C VAL A 325 14.94 -20.47 -4.04
N SER A 326 15.84 -20.61 -3.07
CA SER A 326 17.21 -21.09 -3.29
C SER A 326 17.50 -22.51 -2.78
N GLY A 327 16.76 -22.94 -1.75
CA GLY A 327 16.97 -24.21 -1.05
C GLY A 327 18.12 -24.19 -0.05
N ASP A 328 18.67 -23.03 0.25
CA ASP A 328 19.76 -22.85 1.22
C ASP A 328 19.55 -21.67 2.17
N ARG A 329 18.35 -21.06 2.14
CA ARG A 329 17.94 -19.93 2.96
C ARG A 329 18.72 -18.63 2.74
N THR A 330 19.33 -18.47 1.58
CA THR A 330 20.03 -17.21 1.25
C THR A 330 19.09 -16.01 1.22
N SER A 331 17.79 -16.22 0.99
CA SER A 331 16.75 -15.18 0.99
C SER A 331 16.11 -14.93 2.36
N GLU A 332 16.60 -15.58 3.43
CA GLU A 332 16.06 -15.40 4.78
C GLU A 332 16.05 -13.94 5.25
N PRO A 333 17.04 -13.07 4.88
CA PRO A 333 16.95 -11.64 5.19
C PRO A 333 15.70 -10.97 4.60
N VAL A 334 15.41 -11.23 3.34
CA VAL A 334 14.24 -10.66 2.65
C VAL A 334 12.94 -11.18 3.27
N ILE A 335 12.88 -12.46 3.64
CA ILE A 335 11.71 -13.00 4.35
C ILE A 335 11.49 -12.30 5.69
N ALA A 336 12.57 -11.96 6.42
CA ALA A 336 12.49 -11.21 7.66
C ALA A 336 12.07 -9.74 7.42
N HIS A 337 12.53 -9.14 6.32
CA HIS A 337 12.16 -7.81 5.87
C HIS A 337 10.65 -7.71 5.61
N GLU A 338 10.13 -8.53 4.71
CA GLU A 338 8.71 -8.56 4.36
C GLU A 338 7.81 -8.88 5.56
N LEU A 339 8.27 -9.73 6.47
CA LEU A 339 7.53 -10.00 7.68
C LEU A 339 7.53 -8.79 8.64
N ALA A 340 8.62 -8.01 8.71
CA ALA A 340 8.70 -6.86 9.58
C ALA A 340 7.78 -5.72 9.12
N HIS A 341 7.54 -5.60 7.82
CA HIS A 341 6.58 -4.66 7.26
C HIS A 341 5.18 -4.84 7.83
N GLN A 342 4.81 -6.04 8.27
CA GLN A 342 3.50 -6.26 8.89
C GLN A 342 3.27 -5.35 10.13
N TRP A 343 4.35 -4.86 10.76
CA TRP A 343 4.32 -3.84 11.82
C TRP A 343 4.60 -2.44 11.28
N PHE A 344 5.56 -2.30 10.33
CA PHE A 344 6.07 -1.03 9.79
C PHE A 344 5.77 -0.95 8.29
N GLY A 345 4.65 -0.37 7.93
CA GLY A 345 4.09 -0.32 6.58
C GLY A 345 2.63 -0.76 6.56
N ASP A 346 2.32 -1.94 7.09
CA ASP A 346 0.98 -2.51 7.07
C ASP A 346 0.14 -2.06 8.27
N ASN A 347 0.60 -2.34 9.49
CA ASN A 347 -0.10 -1.87 10.70
C ASN A 347 -0.04 -0.34 10.80
N VAL A 348 1.16 0.22 10.75
CA VAL A 348 1.40 1.66 10.73
C VAL A 348 1.93 2.05 9.37
N THR A 349 1.13 2.74 8.58
CA THR A 349 1.41 3.10 7.19
C THR A 349 1.82 4.58 7.11
N PRO A 350 2.76 5.00 6.26
CA PRO A 350 3.10 6.41 6.10
C PRO A 350 1.89 7.19 5.57
N GLU A 351 1.70 8.42 6.07
CA GLU A 351 0.62 9.30 5.62
C GLU A 351 0.90 9.86 4.21
N VAL A 352 2.18 10.03 3.86
CA VAL A 352 2.65 10.51 2.55
C VAL A 352 3.84 9.70 2.09
N TRP A 353 3.98 9.54 0.78
CA TRP A 353 5.05 8.72 0.21
C TRP A 353 6.47 9.23 0.50
N SER A 354 6.65 10.52 0.78
CA SER A 354 7.97 11.04 1.19
C SER A 354 8.48 10.44 2.50
N ASP A 355 7.61 9.89 3.34
CA ASP A 355 7.95 9.23 4.61
C ASP A 355 8.22 7.72 4.47
N ILE A 356 8.40 7.18 3.26
CA ILE A 356 8.61 5.75 2.97
C ILE A 356 9.76 5.11 3.78
N TRP A 357 10.73 5.90 4.23
CA TRP A 357 11.80 5.39 5.07
C TRP A 357 11.30 4.80 6.40
N LEU A 358 10.10 5.18 6.86
CA LEU A 358 9.43 4.59 8.02
C LEU A 358 9.07 3.11 7.80
N ASN A 359 8.80 2.71 6.56
CA ASN A 359 8.62 1.32 6.18
C ASN A 359 9.99 0.67 6.01
N GLU A 360 10.73 1.11 4.99
CA GLU A 360 11.94 0.45 4.50
C GLU A 360 13.10 0.48 5.48
N GLY A 361 13.26 1.59 6.20
CA GLY A 361 14.32 1.72 7.18
C GLY A 361 14.12 0.79 8.38
N PHE A 362 12.87 0.65 8.87
CA PHE A 362 12.58 -0.27 9.98
C PHE A 362 12.60 -1.74 9.53
N ALA A 363 12.06 -2.06 8.35
CA ALA A 363 12.11 -3.42 7.82
C ALA A 363 13.55 -3.88 7.53
N THR A 364 14.38 -3.03 6.93
CA THR A 364 15.81 -3.30 6.75
C THR A 364 16.54 -3.47 8.09
N TYR A 365 16.22 -2.65 9.09
CA TYR A 365 16.82 -2.82 10.42
C TYR A 365 16.39 -4.11 11.09
N ALA A 366 15.16 -4.57 10.85
CA ALA A 366 14.66 -5.85 11.35
C ALA A 366 15.44 -7.06 10.79
N GLU A 367 15.92 -7.01 9.54
CA GLU A 367 16.83 -8.04 9.00
C GLU A 367 18.08 -8.20 9.88
N PHE A 368 18.70 -7.07 10.23
CA PHE A 368 19.89 -7.06 11.08
C PHE A 368 19.60 -7.50 12.51
N LEU A 369 18.44 -7.13 13.07
CA LEU A 369 18.00 -7.61 14.39
C LEU A 369 17.77 -9.12 14.38
N TRP A 370 17.21 -9.67 13.30
CA TRP A 370 17.04 -11.11 13.14
C TRP A 370 18.39 -11.85 13.12
N PHE A 371 19.37 -11.35 12.37
CA PHE A 371 20.71 -11.93 12.36
C PHE A 371 21.41 -11.85 13.70
N ASP A 372 21.31 -10.72 14.40
CA ASP A 372 21.90 -10.55 15.73
C ASP A 372 21.28 -11.50 16.75
N HIS A 373 19.99 -11.81 16.59
CA HIS A 373 19.27 -12.81 17.38
C HIS A 373 19.69 -14.24 17.07
N ASP A 374 19.82 -14.57 15.79
CA ASP A 374 20.00 -15.97 15.30
C ASP A 374 21.47 -16.43 15.31
N ASP A 375 22.42 -15.56 14.96
CA ASP A 375 23.84 -15.87 14.88
C ASP A 375 24.66 -15.15 15.96
N PRO A 376 25.08 -15.84 17.02
CA PRO A 376 25.91 -15.23 18.06
C PRO A 376 27.28 -14.70 17.57
N ALA A 377 27.68 -14.99 16.34
CA ALA A 377 28.90 -14.46 15.72
C ALA A 377 28.64 -13.18 14.91
N PHE A 378 27.39 -12.84 14.66
CA PHE A 378 27.03 -11.59 14.01
C PHE A 378 27.27 -10.43 14.98
N ASP A 379 27.81 -9.33 14.44
CA ASP A 379 28.07 -8.10 15.23
C ASP A 379 27.31 -6.94 14.56
N LEU A 380 26.15 -6.64 15.11
CA LEU A 380 25.26 -5.61 14.62
C LEU A 380 25.95 -4.25 14.56
N ASP A 381 26.60 -3.83 15.65
CA ASP A 381 27.24 -2.51 15.72
C ASP A 381 28.40 -2.41 14.72
N ALA A 382 29.21 -3.46 14.58
CA ALA A 382 30.29 -3.47 13.59
C ALA A 382 29.76 -3.45 12.14
N THR A 383 28.63 -4.11 11.89
CA THR A 383 27.95 -4.10 10.60
C THR A 383 27.44 -2.70 10.27
N MET A 384 26.74 -2.05 11.21
CA MET A 384 26.24 -0.68 11.02
C MET A 384 27.38 0.32 10.81
N VAL A 385 28.48 0.23 11.56
CA VAL A 385 29.69 1.02 11.32
C VAL A 385 30.22 0.79 9.90
N GLY A 386 30.22 -0.45 9.40
CA GLY A 386 30.63 -0.79 8.03
C GLY A 386 29.77 -0.08 6.98
N LEU A 387 28.45 -0.06 7.16
CA LEU A 387 27.48 0.54 6.25
C LEU A 387 27.64 2.07 6.15
N THR A 388 28.13 2.78 7.17
CA THR A 388 28.40 4.22 7.07
C THR A 388 29.49 4.59 6.07
N SER A 389 30.20 3.60 5.53
CA SER A 389 31.20 3.83 4.46
C SER A 389 30.58 3.94 3.05
N LEU A 390 29.30 3.66 2.90
CA LEU A 390 28.57 3.82 1.64
C LEU A 390 28.28 5.30 1.39
N GLU A 391 28.29 5.70 0.12
CA GLU A 391 27.92 7.05 -0.31
C GLU A 391 26.42 7.07 -0.65
N LEU A 392 25.58 7.34 0.35
CA LEU A 392 24.12 7.37 0.22
C LEU A 392 23.60 8.80 0.43
N GLY A 393 22.68 9.22 -0.43
CA GLY A 393 22.03 10.53 -0.35
C GLY A 393 21.08 10.68 0.84
N PRO A 394 20.53 11.89 1.07
CA PRO A 394 19.48 12.12 2.06
C PRO A 394 18.18 11.38 1.69
N ILE A 395 17.38 11.07 2.69
CA ILE A 395 16.17 10.27 2.57
C ILE A 395 14.92 10.92 3.19
N GLY A 396 15.04 12.10 3.81
CA GLY A 396 13.89 12.83 4.37
C GLY A 396 12.97 13.41 3.28
N ASP A 397 13.48 13.56 2.05
CA ASP A 397 12.73 13.93 0.84
C ASP A 397 13.44 13.30 -0.37
N PRO A 398 13.31 11.96 -0.56
CA PRO A 398 14.06 11.25 -1.61
C PRO A 398 13.64 11.63 -3.03
N GLY A 399 12.40 12.09 -3.21
CA GLY A 399 11.77 12.31 -4.51
C GLY A 399 11.12 11.04 -5.08
N PRO A 400 10.15 11.20 -5.99
CA PRO A 400 9.36 10.08 -6.51
C PRO A 400 10.20 9.06 -7.31
N ASP A 401 11.29 9.47 -7.96
CA ASP A 401 12.13 8.58 -8.75
C ASP A 401 13.11 7.75 -7.88
N ASP A 402 13.35 8.16 -6.63
CA ASP A 402 14.27 7.52 -5.68
C ASP A 402 13.57 6.92 -4.45
N LEU A 403 12.25 6.73 -4.52
CA LEU A 403 11.40 6.24 -3.42
C LEU A 403 11.91 4.88 -2.88
N PHE A 404 12.33 3.98 -3.75
CA PHE A 404 12.89 2.66 -3.42
C PHE A 404 14.39 2.58 -3.70
N SER A 405 15.11 3.70 -3.54
CA SER A 405 16.55 3.70 -3.70
C SER A 405 17.25 3.00 -2.53
N GLN A 406 18.44 2.43 -2.79
CA GLN A 406 19.26 1.82 -1.72
C GLN A 406 19.48 2.76 -0.52
N ALA A 407 19.43 4.08 -0.75
CA ALA A 407 19.57 5.05 0.32
C ALA A 407 18.44 4.95 1.33
N VAL A 408 17.19 4.85 0.87
CA VAL A 408 16.00 4.76 1.73
C VAL A 408 16.10 3.55 2.67
N TYR A 409 16.50 2.40 2.16
CA TYR A 409 16.69 1.17 2.93
C TYR A 409 17.85 1.27 3.94
N ILE A 410 19.05 1.47 3.42
CA ILE A 410 20.28 1.37 4.24
C ILE A 410 20.46 2.57 5.15
N ARG A 411 20.24 3.79 4.66
CA ARG A 411 20.33 4.98 5.50
C ARG A 411 19.16 5.07 6.47
N GLY A 412 17.97 4.57 6.08
CA GLY A 412 16.84 4.38 6.97
C GLY A 412 17.21 3.47 8.14
N ALA A 413 17.75 2.28 7.88
CA ALA A 413 18.22 1.36 8.92
C ALA A 413 19.31 1.98 9.81
N LEU A 414 20.23 2.76 9.24
CA LEU A 414 21.26 3.49 10.00
C LEU A 414 20.66 4.58 10.88
N THR A 415 19.60 5.26 10.43
CA THR A 415 18.85 6.25 11.21
C THR A 415 18.18 5.58 12.42
N VAL A 416 17.54 4.44 12.22
CA VAL A 416 16.92 3.63 13.28
C VAL A 416 17.98 3.16 14.29
N HIS A 417 19.14 2.71 13.80
CA HIS A 417 20.26 2.31 14.69
C HIS A 417 20.84 3.50 15.48
N ALA A 418 21.01 4.66 14.83
CA ALA A 418 21.47 5.87 15.52
C ALA A 418 20.47 6.33 16.59
N LEU A 419 19.18 6.22 16.34
CA LEU A 419 18.14 6.46 17.34
C LEU A 419 18.30 5.50 18.53
N ARG A 420 18.42 4.19 18.29
CA ARG A 420 18.63 3.17 19.33
C ARG A 420 19.86 3.47 20.19
N LEU A 421 21.00 3.79 19.57
CA LEU A 421 22.23 4.15 20.30
C LEU A 421 22.06 5.42 21.15
N THR A 422 21.22 6.36 20.70
CA THR A 422 20.99 7.64 21.38
C THR A 422 20.06 7.49 22.58
N ILE A 423 18.93 6.79 22.44
CA ILE A 423 17.92 6.66 23.51
C ILE A 423 18.13 5.42 24.39
N GLY A 424 18.96 4.47 23.95
CA GLY A 424 19.24 3.19 24.62
C GLY A 424 18.18 2.12 24.36
N ASP A 425 18.57 0.84 24.56
CA ASP A 425 17.75 -0.32 24.21
C ASP A 425 16.37 -0.33 24.86
N GLU A 426 16.29 -0.02 26.16
CA GLU A 426 15.02 -0.05 26.90
C GLU A 426 14.00 0.92 26.30
N ALA A 427 14.41 2.17 26.07
CA ALA A 427 13.54 3.19 25.47
C ALA A 427 13.24 2.87 24.00
N PHE A 428 14.22 2.33 23.27
CA PHE A 428 14.04 1.99 21.86
C PHE A 428 12.99 0.87 21.65
N PHE A 429 13.10 -0.25 22.34
CA PHE A 429 12.11 -1.33 22.20
C PHE A 429 10.75 -0.99 22.82
N ASP A 430 10.70 -0.08 23.81
CA ASP A 430 9.43 0.49 24.29
C ASP A 430 8.79 1.39 23.21
N LEU A 431 9.59 2.19 22.51
CA LEU A 431 9.15 3.00 21.37
C LEU A 431 8.51 2.13 20.29
N LEU A 432 9.17 1.05 19.84
CA LEU A 432 8.65 0.20 18.76
C LEU A 432 7.30 -0.42 19.13
N LYS A 433 7.16 -0.91 20.36
CA LYS A 433 5.90 -1.48 20.85
C LYS A 433 4.81 -0.42 20.94
N ARG A 434 5.14 0.74 21.51
CA ARG A 434 4.18 1.84 21.67
C ARG A 434 3.77 2.44 20.31
N TRP A 435 4.68 2.50 19.34
CA TRP A 435 4.40 2.92 17.98
C TRP A 435 3.32 2.06 17.35
N ASN A 436 3.50 0.75 17.41
CA ASN A 436 2.56 -0.21 16.87
C ASN A 436 1.23 -0.28 17.61
N ASP A 437 1.19 0.06 18.90
CA ASP A 437 -0.06 0.12 19.67
C ASP A 437 -0.85 1.41 19.41
N VAL A 438 -0.16 2.57 19.36
CA VAL A 438 -0.81 3.88 19.29
C VAL A 438 -1.32 4.19 17.89
N TYR A 439 -0.53 3.83 16.88
CA TYR A 439 -0.89 4.03 15.46
C TYR A 439 -1.44 2.77 14.80
N ALA A 440 -1.86 1.77 15.59
CA ALA A 440 -2.40 0.53 15.05
C ALA A 440 -3.49 0.80 14.00
N TYR A 441 -3.32 0.18 12.83
CA TYR A 441 -4.24 0.25 11.69
C TYR A 441 -4.48 1.66 11.14
N SER A 442 -3.52 2.57 11.33
CA SER A 442 -3.62 3.97 10.97
C SER A 442 -2.36 4.46 10.24
N ASN A 443 -2.35 5.75 9.95
CA ASN A 443 -1.22 6.42 9.31
C ASN A 443 -0.39 7.20 10.33
N ALA A 444 0.88 7.39 10.02
CA ALA A 444 1.77 8.20 10.83
C ALA A 444 2.87 8.85 9.95
N THR A 445 3.50 9.88 10.52
CA THR A 445 4.55 10.67 9.88
C THR A 445 5.88 10.55 10.61
N THR A 446 6.96 10.98 9.97
CA THR A 446 8.27 11.14 10.62
C THR A 446 8.18 12.06 11.86
N ALA A 447 7.33 13.09 11.84
CA ALA A 447 7.14 13.99 12.98
C ALA A 447 6.51 13.27 14.18
N ASP A 448 5.55 12.38 13.95
CA ASP A 448 4.92 11.58 15.00
C ASP A 448 5.92 10.63 15.67
N LEU A 449 6.82 10.02 14.87
CA LEU A 449 7.88 9.16 15.40
C LEU A 449 8.84 9.95 16.29
N ILE A 450 9.25 11.15 15.86
CA ILE A 450 10.13 12.03 16.64
C ILE A 450 9.45 12.41 17.95
N GLU A 451 8.20 12.87 17.91
CA GLU A 451 7.45 13.27 19.13
C GLU A 451 7.35 12.12 20.13
N MET A 452 6.99 10.91 19.66
CA MET A 452 6.91 9.74 20.53
C MET A 452 8.28 9.33 21.11
N ALA A 453 9.34 9.38 20.30
CA ALA A 453 10.71 9.06 20.77
C ALA A 453 11.22 10.07 21.81
N GLU A 454 10.92 11.36 21.62
CA GLU A 454 11.23 12.42 22.59
C GLU A 454 10.43 12.26 23.90
N GLU A 455 9.13 11.90 23.80
CA GLU A 455 8.30 11.64 24.99
C GLU A 455 8.83 10.48 25.82
N ILE A 456 9.25 9.37 25.17
CA ILE A 456 9.72 8.17 25.84
C ILE A 456 11.13 8.39 26.45
N SER A 457 12.03 8.99 25.67
CA SER A 457 13.44 9.15 26.08
C SER A 457 13.68 10.36 26.98
N GLY A 458 12.84 11.39 26.87
CA GLY A 458 13.04 12.69 27.51
C GLY A 458 14.18 13.51 26.88
N LEU A 459 14.63 13.15 25.68
CA LEU A 459 15.67 13.84 24.91
C LEU A 459 15.05 14.66 23.79
N GLU A 460 15.74 15.74 23.37
CA GLU A 460 15.44 16.47 22.13
C GLU A 460 16.11 15.73 20.97
N LEU A 461 15.37 15.26 19.97
CA LEU A 461 15.87 14.38 18.91
C LEU A 461 15.84 15.02 17.51
N ALA A 462 15.24 16.19 17.35
CA ALA A 462 15.12 16.86 16.05
C ALA A 462 16.47 16.99 15.32
N GLU A 463 17.54 17.41 16.01
CA GLU A 463 18.89 17.52 15.41
C GLU A 463 19.47 16.17 14.97
N LEU A 464 19.09 15.07 15.61
CA LEU A 464 19.51 13.72 15.21
C LEU A 464 18.83 13.36 13.89
N PHE A 465 17.51 13.52 13.78
CA PHE A 465 16.78 13.19 12.58
C PHE A 465 17.16 14.10 11.41
N ASP A 466 17.29 15.42 11.61
CA ASP A 466 17.81 16.34 10.58
C ASP A 466 19.18 15.89 10.04
N ALA A 467 20.06 15.43 10.91
CA ALA A 467 21.39 14.98 10.52
C ALA A 467 21.38 13.63 9.77
N TRP A 468 20.51 12.69 10.17
CA TRP A 468 20.46 11.36 9.57
C TRP A 468 19.54 11.29 8.33
N LEU A 469 18.46 12.07 8.28
CA LEU A 469 17.54 12.07 7.14
C LEU A 469 17.96 13.06 6.03
N ASP A 470 18.40 14.29 6.41
CA ASP A 470 18.51 15.40 5.45
C ASP A 470 19.94 15.83 5.13
N ALA A 471 20.93 15.54 5.99
CA ALA A 471 22.29 15.95 5.72
C ALA A 471 22.89 15.21 4.50
N PRO A 472 23.66 15.87 3.63
CA PRO A 472 24.26 15.22 2.47
C PRO A 472 25.31 14.15 2.81
N GLU A 473 25.93 14.20 3.99
CA GLU A 473 26.91 13.24 4.47
C GLU A 473 26.46 12.65 5.80
N PHE A 474 26.78 11.39 6.07
CA PHE A 474 26.49 10.75 7.35
C PHE A 474 27.14 11.44 8.51
N PRO A 475 26.43 11.72 9.61
CA PRO A 475 27.07 12.01 10.88
C PRO A 475 27.75 10.74 11.43
N PRO A 476 28.74 10.87 12.34
CA PRO A 476 29.25 9.71 13.03
C PRO A 476 28.14 9.05 13.88
N LEU A 477 28.13 7.73 13.92
CA LEU A 477 27.19 7.00 14.79
C LEU A 477 27.35 7.50 16.24
N PRO A 478 26.23 7.67 16.96
CA PRO A 478 26.27 8.03 18.37
C PRO A 478 27.07 6.98 19.16
N THR A 479 27.84 7.41 20.12
CA THR A 479 28.47 6.48 21.07
C THR A 479 27.48 6.23 22.21
N PRO A 480 27.17 4.95 22.53
CA PRO A 480 26.32 4.66 23.67
C PRO A 480 26.81 5.43 24.92
N ASP A 481 25.91 6.18 25.55
CA ASP A 481 26.26 6.81 26.81
C ASP A 481 26.68 5.69 27.79
N SER A 482 27.95 5.68 28.16
CA SER A 482 28.44 4.80 29.21
C SER A 482 27.83 5.31 30.53
N GLY A 483 26.57 4.85 30.78
CA GLY A 483 25.81 5.24 31.97
C GLY A 483 26.70 5.16 33.23
N THR A 484 26.97 6.32 33.79
CA THR A 484 27.66 6.48 35.09
C THR A 484 26.71 6.22 36.25
#